data_97e7ec89e19709927d0f8a42b4cd423f
#
_entry.id   97e7ec89e19709927d0f8a42b4cd423f
#
_cell.length_a   1.000
_cell.length_b   1.000
_cell.length_c   1.000
_cell.angle_alpha   90.00
_cell.angle_beta   90.00
_cell.angle_gamma   90.00
#
_symmetry.space_group_name_H-M   'P 1'
#
loop_
_entity.id
_entity.type
_entity.pdbx_description
1 polymer ?
#
loop_
_entity_poly.entity_id
_entity_poly.type
_entity_poly.pdbx_seq_one_letter_code
_entity_poly.pdbx_strand_id
1 'polypeptide(L)'
;MPEIPTGVISFDFDFSLVGAFASGLGELTSHPQCYVAIFSLLFVDFFDTAGTLVAVCNRANLVDETGNLENVDRALLADSIGTVIGSIAGTSTVTSFVESTSGVEVGGRTGLTAVTTGVCFLLSVFFSPLLSCVTSAVTAPALIIVGILMAQQLKGIESVSYTHLRAHETDSY
;
A
#
# COMPACT_ATOMS: atom_id res chain seq x y z
N MET A 1 13.22 16.42 21.11
CA MET A 1 13.48 17.69 20.44
C MET A 1 13.75 17.34 18.99
N PRO A 2 13.28 18.09 17.99
CA PRO A 2 13.65 17.81 16.62
C PRO A 2 15.16 18.03 16.47
N GLU A 3 15.84 17.02 15.98
CA GLU A 3 17.27 17.13 15.68
C GLU A 3 17.44 18.06 14.49
N ILE A 4 18.29 19.05 14.63
CA ILE A 4 18.62 19.95 13.53
C ILE A 4 19.47 19.13 12.55
N PRO A 5 19.07 19.01 11.26
CA PRO A 5 19.82 18.20 10.32
C PRO A 5 21.23 18.78 10.15
N THR A 6 22.22 17.91 10.24
CA THR A 6 23.63 18.27 10.04
C THR A 6 24.00 18.48 8.60
N GLY A 7 23.03 18.27 7.66
CA GLY A 7 23.20 18.46 6.23
C GLY A 7 21.86 18.27 5.49
N VAL A 8 21.81 18.75 4.24
CA VAL A 8 20.61 18.61 3.37
C VAL A 8 20.67 17.31 2.57
N ILE A 9 21.86 16.81 2.30
CA ILE A 9 22.08 15.62 1.46
C ILE A 9 23.01 14.67 2.22
N SER A 10 22.65 13.38 2.27
CA SER A 10 23.53 12.32 2.73
C SER A 10 23.68 11.24 1.65
N PHE A 11 24.86 10.62 1.66
CA PHE A 11 25.19 9.48 0.80
C PHE A 11 25.42 8.20 1.63
N ASP A 12 24.97 8.21 2.88
CA ASP A 12 25.07 7.05 3.74
C ASP A 12 23.93 6.07 3.41
N PHE A 13 24.27 5.02 2.68
CA PHE A 13 23.35 3.93 2.38
C PHE A 13 23.71 2.73 3.24
N ASP A 14 22.77 2.32 4.08
CA ASP A 14 22.90 1.11 4.88
C ASP A 14 22.25 -0.06 4.13
N PHE A 15 23.05 -1.01 3.70
CA PHE A 15 22.63 -2.25 3.04
C PHE A 15 22.69 -3.47 3.97
N SER A 16 22.79 -3.26 5.28
CA SER A 16 22.92 -4.35 6.26
C SER A 16 21.73 -5.32 6.27
N LEU A 17 20.56 -4.85 5.86
CA LEU A 17 19.33 -5.65 5.81
C LEU A 17 19.14 -6.41 4.49
N VAL A 18 19.97 -6.14 3.48
CA VAL A 18 19.87 -6.87 2.20
C VAL A 18 20.22 -8.33 2.43
N GLY A 19 19.28 -9.20 2.09
CA GLY A 19 19.44 -10.66 2.29
C GLY A 19 19.18 -11.14 3.72
N ALA A 20 18.80 -10.28 4.66
CA ALA A 20 18.49 -10.66 6.04
C ALA A 20 17.33 -11.68 6.13
N PHE A 21 16.48 -11.76 5.11
CA PHE A 21 15.41 -12.75 5.02
C PHE A 21 15.93 -14.19 5.10
N ALA A 22 17.14 -14.45 4.58
CA ALA A 22 17.71 -15.81 4.56
C ALA A 22 18.04 -16.31 5.98
N SER A 23 18.52 -15.43 6.87
CA SER A 23 18.75 -15.78 8.27
C SER A 23 17.43 -15.93 9.04
N GLY A 24 16.45 -15.08 8.77
CA GLY A 24 15.12 -15.15 9.37
C GLY A 24 14.35 -16.43 9.02
N LEU A 25 14.51 -16.96 7.80
CA LEU A 25 13.91 -18.25 7.40
C LEU A 25 14.39 -19.41 8.25
N GLY A 26 15.67 -19.40 8.69
CA GLY A 26 16.22 -20.41 9.57
C GLY A 26 15.58 -20.40 10.97
N GLU A 27 15.28 -19.23 11.49
CA GLU A 27 14.64 -19.07 12.80
C GLU A 27 13.14 -19.36 12.78
N LEU A 28 12.49 -19.23 11.62
CA LEU A 28 11.07 -19.46 11.46
C LEU A 28 10.61 -20.84 11.91
N THR A 29 11.43 -21.86 11.63
CA THR A 29 11.15 -23.24 12.00
C THR A 29 11.25 -23.49 13.50
N SER A 30 11.99 -22.66 14.21
CA SER A 30 12.23 -22.79 15.65
C SER A 30 11.12 -22.16 16.52
N HIS A 31 10.32 -21.27 15.94
CA HIS A 31 9.31 -20.51 16.67
C HIS A 31 7.93 -20.62 16.01
N PRO A 32 7.03 -21.52 16.49
CA PRO A 32 5.69 -21.72 15.91
C PRO A 32 4.84 -20.44 15.89
N GLN A 33 5.09 -19.51 16.81
CA GLN A 33 4.39 -18.22 16.90
C GLN A 33 4.62 -17.33 15.66
N CYS A 34 5.74 -17.52 14.96
CA CYS A 34 6.05 -16.80 13.74
C CYS A 34 5.05 -17.09 12.61
N TYR A 35 4.52 -18.32 12.54
CA TYR A 35 3.52 -18.66 11.52
C TYR A 35 2.22 -17.89 11.69
N VAL A 36 1.79 -17.65 12.94
CA VAL A 36 0.60 -16.85 13.23
C VAL A 36 0.85 -15.39 12.86
N ALA A 37 2.04 -14.87 13.15
CA ALA A 37 2.41 -13.49 12.78
C ALA A 37 2.45 -13.34 11.24
N ILE A 38 3.07 -14.27 10.52
CA ILE A 38 3.13 -14.26 9.05
C ILE A 38 1.72 -14.31 8.47
N PHE A 39 0.87 -15.21 8.96
CA PHE A 39 -0.51 -15.31 8.47
C PHE A 39 -1.29 -14.01 8.71
N SER A 40 -1.13 -13.41 9.90
CA SER A 40 -1.79 -12.15 10.22
C SER A 40 -1.31 -11.00 9.33
N LEU A 41 0.00 -10.90 9.12
CA LEU A 41 0.58 -9.86 8.26
C LEU A 41 0.15 -10.05 6.80
N LEU A 42 0.19 -11.28 6.28
CA LEU A 42 -0.27 -11.60 4.93
C LEU A 42 -1.75 -11.24 4.75
N PHE A 43 -2.58 -11.53 5.76
CA PHE A 43 -4.00 -11.23 5.72
C PHE A 43 -4.25 -9.71 5.67
N VAL A 44 -3.54 -8.96 6.51
CA VAL A 44 -3.64 -7.49 6.54
C VAL A 44 -3.17 -6.91 5.21
N ASP A 45 -2.02 -7.33 4.70
CA ASP A 45 -1.43 -6.86 3.44
C ASP A 45 -2.35 -7.13 2.24
N PHE A 46 -2.93 -8.34 2.18
CA PHE A 46 -3.87 -8.72 1.13
C PHE A 46 -5.12 -7.84 1.11
N PHE A 47 -5.73 -7.58 2.29
CA PHE A 47 -6.94 -6.76 2.35
C PHE A 47 -6.65 -5.28 2.11
N ASP A 48 -5.50 -4.80 2.52
CA ASP A 48 -5.06 -3.42 2.23
C ASP A 48 -4.88 -3.22 0.72
N THR A 49 -4.14 -4.12 0.07
CA THR A 49 -3.96 -4.09 -1.39
C THR A 49 -5.28 -4.23 -2.14
N ALA A 50 -6.15 -5.17 -1.73
CA ALA A 50 -7.45 -5.36 -2.39
C ALA A 50 -8.33 -4.12 -2.26
N GLY A 51 -8.42 -3.53 -1.07
CA GLY A 51 -9.17 -2.29 -0.84
C GLY A 51 -8.65 -1.12 -1.65
N THR A 52 -7.34 -0.96 -1.70
CA THR A 52 -6.67 0.09 -2.48
C THR A 52 -6.90 -0.08 -3.98
N LEU A 53 -6.80 -1.32 -4.50
CA LEU A 53 -7.06 -1.60 -5.92
C LEU A 53 -8.50 -1.24 -6.29
N VAL A 54 -9.48 -1.60 -5.47
CA VAL A 54 -10.88 -1.22 -5.69
C VAL A 54 -11.02 0.30 -5.74
N ALA A 55 -10.42 1.02 -4.81
CA ALA A 55 -10.49 2.48 -4.75
C ALA A 55 -9.85 3.14 -5.97
N VAL A 56 -8.65 2.72 -6.37
CA VAL A 56 -7.92 3.26 -7.51
C VAL A 56 -8.64 2.92 -8.82
N CYS A 57 -9.11 1.68 -8.99
CA CYS A 57 -9.83 1.27 -10.20
C CYS A 57 -11.16 2.00 -10.37
N ASN A 58 -11.89 2.24 -9.28
CA ASN A 58 -13.11 3.06 -9.32
C ASN A 58 -12.81 4.49 -9.80
N ARG A 59 -11.75 5.10 -9.28
CA ARG A 59 -11.34 6.45 -9.71
C ARG A 59 -10.83 6.49 -11.16
N ALA A 60 -10.20 5.41 -11.61
CA ALA A 60 -9.72 5.26 -12.98
C ALA A 60 -10.82 4.93 -14.00
N ASN A 61 -12.07 4.63 -13.55
CA ASN A 61 -13.16 4.07 -14.35
C ASN A 61 -12.76 2.75 -15.05
N LEU A 62 -12.04 1.88 -14.32
CA LEU A 62 -11.62 0.55 -14.77
C LEU A 62 -12.51 -0.57 -14.17
N VAL A 63 -13.63 -0.20 -13.59
CA VAL A 63 -14.64 -1.12 -13.07
C VAL A 63 -15.73 -1.28 -14.10
N ASP A 64 -16.01 -2.51 -14.50
CA ASP A 64 -17.09 -2.84 -15.43
C ASP A 64 -18.48 -2.63 -14.79
N GLU A 65 -19.53 -2.58 -15.59
CA GLU A 65 -20.93 -2.45 -15.13
C GLU A 65 -21.37 -3.57 -14.19
N THR A 66 -20.67 -4.71 -14.25
CA THR A 66 -20.86 -5.87 -13.35
C THR A 66 -20.07 -5.78 -12.04
N GLY A 67 -19.31 -4.72 -11.82
CA GLY A 67 -18.45 -4.57 -10.65
C GLY A 67 -17.12 -5.33 -10.71
N ASN A 68 -16.80 -5.94 -11.86
CA ASN A 68 -15.53 -6.64 -12.05
C ASN A 68 -14.41 -5.63 -12.33
N LEU A 69 -13.26 -5.89 -11.72
CA LEU A 69 -12.01 -5.14 -11.96
C LEU A 69 -11.25 -5.77 -13.13
N GLU A 70 -11.03 -4.98 -14.18
CA GLU A 70 -10.23 -5.44 -15.30
C GLU A 70 -8.76 -5.67 -14.90
N ASN A 71 -8.22 -6.83 -15.24
CA ASN A 71 -6.81 -7.20 -14.97
C ASN A 71 -6.39 -7.20 -13.49
N VAL A 72 -7.30 -7.43 -12.54
CA VAL A 72 -6.98 -7.50 -11.10
C VAL A 72 -5.90 -8.54 -10.80
N ASP A 73 -5.92 -9.67 -11.49
CA ASP A 73 -4.92 -10.74 -11.31
C ASP A 73 -3.50 -10.25 -11.62
N ARG A 74 -3.34 -9.43 -12.66
CA ARG A 74 -2.05 -8.84 -13.02
C ARG A 74 -1.59 -7.80 -12.03
N ALA A 75 -2.52 -7.02 -11.47
CA ALA A 75 -2.23 -6.03 -10.45
C ALA A 75 -1.74 -6.70 -9.15
N LEU A 76 -2.47 -7.74 -8.68
CA LEU A 76 -2.08 -8.53 -7.51
C LEU A 76 -0.74 -9.26 -7.71
N LEU A 77 -0.50 -9.77 -8.92
CA LEU A 77 0.76 -10.43 -9.24
C LEU A 77 1.93 -9.42 -9.24
N ALA A 78 1.73 -8.23 -9.75
CA ALA A 78 2.75 -7.17 -9.71
C ALA A 78 3.06 -6.74 -8.27
N ASP A 79 2.05 -6.59 -7.42
CA ASP A 79 2.17 -6.28 -6.00
C ASP A 79 2.95 -7.37 -5.25
N SER A 80 2.60 -8.64 -5.48
CA SER A 80 3.29 -9.79 -4.89
C SER A 80 4.77 -9.86 -5.31
N ILE A 81 5.07 -9.64 -6.59
CA ILE A 81 6.45 -9.59 -7.08
C ILE A 81 7.21 -8.42 -6.42
N GLY A 82 6.57 -7.26 -6.30
CA GLY A 82 7.14 -6.10 -5.61
C GLY A 82 7.50 -6.43 -4.17
N THR A 83 6.61 -7.08 -3.43
CA THR A 83 6.82 -7.52 -2.04
C THR A 83 7.98 -8.51 -1.92
N VAL A 84 8.09 -9.48 -2.83
CA VAL A 84 9.23 -10.42 -2.86
C VAL A 84 10.55 -9.69 -3.10
N ILE A 85 10.60 -8.78 -4.07
CA ILE A 85 11.80 -7.98 -4.34
C ILE A 85 12.13 -7.10 -3.14
N GLY A 86 11.13 -6.45 -2.53
CA GLY A 86 11.29 -5.65 -1.32
C GLY A 86 11.88 -6.44 -0.16
N SER A 87 11.40 -7.66 0.08
CA SER A 87 11.90 -8.54 1.14
C SER A 87 13.37 -8.94 0.93
N ILE A 88 13.77 -9.18 -0.32
CA ILE A 88 15.18 -9.45 -0.66
C ILE A 88 16.05 -8.21 -0.42
N ALA A 89 15.52 -7.04 -0.75
CA ALA A 89 16.21 -5.77 -0.50
C ALA A 89 16.24 -5.37 0.99
N GLY A 90 15.53 -6.08 1.86
CA GLY A 90 15.49 -5.82 3.30
C GLY A 90 14.53 -4.69 3.68
N THR A 91 13.53 -4.39 2.84
CA THR A 91 12.48 -3.43 3.14
C THR A 91 11.23 -4.13 3.72
N SER A 92 10.28 -3.34 4.21
CA SER A 92 8.94 -3.83 4.54
C SER A 92 8.20 -4.27 3.27
N THR A 93 6.99 -4.84 3.45
CA THR A 93 6.09 -5.19 2.34
C THR A 93 5.89 -3.99 1.40
N VAL A 94 5.83 -4.26 0.10
CA VAL A 94 5.54 -3.28 -0.94
C VAL A 94 4.07 -3.44 -1.29
N THR A 95 3.27 -2.41 -1.02
CA THR A 95 1.83 -2.43 -1.24
C THR A 95 1.39 -1.24 -2.09
N SER A 96 0.22 -1.36 -2.68
CA SER A 96 -0.42 -0.27 -3.42
C SER A 96 -0.97 0.77 -2.46
N PHE A 97 -0.80 2.06 -2.75
CA PHE A 97 -1.23 3.16 -1.90
C PHE A 97 -2.50 3.84 -2.45
N VAL A 98 -3.45 4.13 -1.56
CA VAL A 98 -4.69 4.82 -1.89
C VAL A 98 -4.45 6.25 -2.39
N GLU A 99 -3.35 6.87 -1.99
CA GLU A 99 -2.89 8.19 -2.43
C GLU A 99 -2.64 8.24 -3.95
N SER A 100 -2.43 7.10 -4.59
CA SER A 100 -2.33 6.97 -6.05
C SER A 100 -3.61 7.45 -6.77
N THR A 101 -4.76 7.47 -6.08
CA THR A 101 -6.01 8.02 -6.61
C THR A 101 -5.86 9.49 -7.00
N SER A 102 -5.08 10.27 -6.28
CA SER A 102 -4.83 11.67 -6.60
C SER A 102 -4.08 11.84 -7.93
N GLY A 103 -3.12 10.96 -8.20
CA GLY A 103 -2.41 10.90 -9.48
C GLY A 103 -3.33 10.52 -10.65
N VAL A 104 -4.25 9.60 -10.40
CA VAL A 104 -5.25 9.18 -11.39
C VAL A 104 -6.25 10.30 -11.71
N GLU A 105 -6.67 11.07 -10.71
CA GLU A 105 -7.57 12.22 -10.87
C GLU A 105 -6.99 13.32 -11.76
N VAL A 106 -5.68 13.57 -11.67
CA VAL A 106 -4.97 14.55 -12.54
C VAL A 106 -4.66 13.98 -13.93
N GLY A 107 -5.06 12.73 -14.24
CA GLY A 107 -4.90 12.11 -15.54
C GLY A 107 -3.74 11.13 -15.67
N GLY A 108 -3.08 10.77 -14.59
CA GLY A 108 -2.02 9.75 -14.56
C GLY A 108 -2.61 8.34 -14.70
N ARG A 109 -2.63 7.80 -15.94
CA ARG A 109 -3.26 6.50 -16.24
C ARG A 109 -2.32 5.50 -16.91
N THR A 110 -1.04 5.79 -16.91
CA THR A 110 -0.03 4.94 -17.58
C THR A 110 1.04 4.51 -16.59
N GLY A 111 1.70 3.39 -16.89
CA GLY A 111 2.85 2.93 -16.09
C GLY A 111 3.99 3.96 -15.99
N LEU A 112 4.05 4.94 -16.91
CA LEU A 112 5.01 6.04 -16.84
C LEU A 112 4.81 6.90 -15.57
N THR A 113 3.57 7.10 -15.14
CA THR A 113 3.26 7.79 -13.87
C THR A 113 3.90 7.06 -12.68
N ALA A 114 3.75 5.74 -12.62
CA ALA A 114 4.35 4.92 -11.56
C ALA A 114 5.89 4.97 -11.60
N VAL A 115 6.49 4.90 -12.79
CA VAL A 115 7.96 5.03 -12.96
C VAL A 115 8.44 6.40 -12.50
N THR A 116 7.74 7.48 -12.87
CA THR A 116 8.10 8.84 -12.44
C THR A 116 8.04 8.98 -10.93
N THR A 117 7.00 8.45 -10.30
CA THR A 117 6.86 8.42 -8.84
C THR A 117 8.00 7.64 -8.19
N GLY A 118 8.35 6.47 -8.73
CA GLY A 118 9.48 5.66 -8.26
C GLY A 118 10.81 6.42 -8.35
N VAL A 119 11.06 7.13 -9.46
CA VAL A 119 12.25 7.99 -9.61
C VAL A 119 12.25 9.11 -8.57
N CYS A 120 11.12 9.75 -8.31
CA CYS A 120 11.02 10.77 -7.27
C CYS A 120 11.32 10.20 -5.88
N PHE A 121 10.86 8.98 -5.56
CA PHE A 121 11.22 8.30 -4.32
C PHE A 121 12.72 8.00 -4.23
N LEU A 122 13.34 7.51 -5.30
CA LEU A 122 14.78 7.30 -5.33
C LEU A 122 15.58 8.61 -5.11
N LEU A 123 15.13 9.70 -5.70
CA LEU A 123 15.74 11.01 -5.47
C LEU A 123 15.55 11.48 -4.03
N SER A 124 14.40 11.18 -3.40
CA SER A 124 14.14 11.57 -2.01
C SER A 124 15.07 10.89 -1.00
N VAL A 125 15.65 9.74 -1.34
CA VAL A 125 16.61 9.04 -0.46
C VAL A 125 17.83 9.94 -0.18
N PHE A 126 18.27 10.73 -1.16
CA PHE A 126 19.39 11.68 -0.96
C PHE A 126 19.04 12.79 0.05
N PHE A 127 17.75 13.07 0.24
CA PHE A 127 17.25 14.04 1.20
C PHE A 127 16.88 13.43 2.56
N SER A 128 17.39 12.23 2.86
CA SER A 128 17.16 11.52 4.13
C SER A 128 17.34 12.38 5.37
N PRO A 129 18.38 13.24 5.50
CA PRO A 129 18.53 14.10 6.69
C PRO A 129 17.40 15.11 6.83
N LEU A 130 16.84 15.57 5.71
CA LEU A 130 15.69 16.47 5.73
C LEU A 130 14.41 15.75 6.15
N LEU A 131 14.24 14.49 5.71
CA LEU A 131 13.09 13.66 6.09
C LEU A 131 13.12 13.29 7.59
N SER A 132 14.29 13.14 8.19
CA SER A 132 14.43 12.87 9.63
C SER A 132 13.94 14.01 10.53
N CYS A 133 13.79 15.23 9.96
CA CYS A 133 13.18 16.36 10.68
C CYS A 133 11.66 16.22 10.83
N VAL A 134 11.03 15.33 10.07
CA VAL A 134 9.59 15.07 10.16
C VAL A 134 9.32 14.28 11.43
N THR A 135 8.91 14.97 12.47
CA THR A 135 8.61 14.36 13.76
C THR A 135 7.25 13.67 13.77
N SER A 136 7.05 12.76 14.71
CA SER A 136 5.75 12.10 14.93
C SER A 136 4.60 13.08 15.20
N ALA A 137 4.91 14.28 15.68
CA ALA A 137 3.91 15.35 15.86
C ALA A 137 3.32 15.86 14.53
N VAL A 138 4.07 15.72 13.42
CA VAL A 138 3.61 16.08 12.07
C VAL A 138 2.96 14.88 11.37
N THR A 139 3.51 13.68 11.56
CA THR A 139 3.00 12.46 10.92
C THR A 139 1.69 11.97 11.54
N ALA A 140 1.50 12.13 12.85
CA ALA A 140 0.31 11.62 13.53
C ALA A 140 -1.01 12.25 12.99
N PRO A 141 -1.14 13.59 12.80
CA PRO A 141 -2.33 14.16 12.18
C PRO A 141 -2.55 13.69 10.73
N ALA A 142 -1.47 13.53 9.96
CA ALA A 142 -1.57 13.02 8.59
C ALA A 142 -2.11 11.59 8.56
N LEU A 143 -1.61 10.71 9.44
CA LEU A 143 -2.11 9.33 9.56
C LEU A 143 -3.59 9.27 9.98
N ILE A 144 -4.02 10.18 10.85
CA ILE A 144 -5.45 10.27 11.24
C ILE A 144 -6.30 10.63 10.02
N ILE A 145 -5.87 11.59 9.21
CA ILE A 145 -6.58 11.98 8.00
C ILE A 145 -6.65 10.81 7.00
N VAL A 146 -5.54 10.12 6.77
CA VAL A 146 -5.50 8.93 5.91
C VAL A 146 -6.44 7.84 6.45
N GLY A 147 -6.41 7.58 7.75
CA GLY A 147 -7.33 6.63 8.40
C GLY A 147 -8.81 7.00 8.20
N ILE A 148 -9.17 8.28 8.28
CA ILE A 148 -10.53 8.76 8.02
C ILE A 148 -10.90 8.55 6.54
N LEU A 149 -9.99 8.84 5.59
CA LEU A 149 -10.22 8.62 4.17
C LEU A 149 -10.43 7.15 3.85
N MET A 150 -9.64 6.26 4.45
CA MET A 150 -9.83 4.80 4.32
C MET A 150 -11.17 4.34 4.92
N ALA A 151 -11.55 4.86 6.08
CA ALA A 151 -12.83 4.54 6.71
C ALA A 151 -14.03 5.01 5.87
N GLN A 152 -13.91 6.09 5.11
CA GLN A 152 -14.97 6.55 4.21
C GLN A 152 -15.25 5.57 3.06
N GLN A 153 -14.27 4.78 2.65
CA GLN A 153 -14.44 3.76 1.61
C GLN A 153 -15.34 2.61 2.08
N LEU A 154 -15.36 2.32 3.39
CA LEU A 154 -16.25 1.32 3.98
C LEU A 154 -17.74 1.67 3.82
N LYS A 155 -18.08 2.97 3.79
CA LYS A 155 -19.47 3.41 3.56
C LYS A 155 -19.99 3.04 2.16
N GLY A 156 -19.10 2.93 1.17
CA GLY A 156 -19.45 2.47 -0.18
C GLY A 156 -19.88 1.00 -0.21
N ILE A 157 -19.27 0.18 0.63
CA ILE A 157 -19.53 -1.27 0.70
C ILE A 157 -20.93 -1.55 1.29
N GLU A 158 -21.34 -0.83 2.32
CA GLU A 158 -22.68 -0.99 2.91
C GLU A 158 -23.81 -0.65 1.93
N SER A 159 -23.64 0.39 1.12
CA SER A 159 -24.64 0.80 0.13
C SER A 159 -24.88 -0.27 -0.95
N VAL A 160 -23.85 -0.99 -1.35
CA VAL A 160 -23.96 -2.06 -2.36
C VAL A 160 -24.63 -3.30 -1.77
N SER A 161 -24.34 -3.63 -0.52
CA SER A 161 -24.93 -4.80 0.15
C SER A 161 -26.44 -4.65 0.34
N TYR A 162 -26.92 -3.48 0.75
CA TYR A 162 -28.36 -3.22 0.94
C TYR A 162 -29.15 -3.19 -0.37
N THR A 163 -28.54 -2.74 -1.48
CA THR A 163 -29.21 -2.72 -2.79
C THR A 163 -29.41 -4.13 -3.35
N HIS A 164 -28.43 -5.02 -3.17
CA HIS A 164 -28.55 -6.42 -3.62
C HIS A 164 -29.54 -7.23 -2.80
N LEU A 165 -29.61 -7.03 -1.48
CA LEU A 165 -30.60 -7.71 -0.63
C LEU A 165 -32.03 -7.25 -0.95
N ARG A 166 -32.23 -5.97 -1.26
CA ARG A 166 -33.55 -5.43 -1.60
C ARG A 166 -34.05 -5.86 -2.99
N ALA A 167 -33.14 -6.07 -3.93
CA ALA A 167 -33.50 -6.59 -5.26
C ALA A 167 -34.01 -8.03 -5.20
N HIS A 168 -33.46 -8.86 -4.30
CA HIS A 168 -33.92 -10.25 -4.12
C HIS A 168 -35.27 -10.37 -3.40
N GLU A 169 -35.67 -9.39 -2.59
CA GLU A 169 -36.99 -9.41 -1.93
C GLU A 169 -38.12 -8.99 -2.85
N THR A 170 -37.87 -8.23 -3.93
CA THR A 170 -38.92 -7.79 -4.87
C THR A 170 -39.25 -8.79 -5.97
N ASP A 171 -38.42 -9.80 -6.19
CA ASP A 171 -38.70 -10.85 -7.19
C ASP A 171 -39.49 -12.07 -6.63
N SER A 172 -39.98 -11.97 -5.40
CA SER A 172 -40.71 -13.08 -4.74
C SER A 172 -42.21 -12.83 -4.58
N TYR A 173 -42.84 -11.93 -5.35
CA TYR A 173 -44.28 -11.72 -5.39
C TYR A 173 -44.85 -11.87 -6.80
#